data_66fab005237fe329b2fdfd4433c773ff
#
_entry.id   66fab005237fe329b2fdfd4433c773ff
#
_cell.length_a   1.000
_cell.length_b   1.000
_cell.length_c   1.000
_cell.angle_alpha   90.00
_cell.angle_beta   90.00
_cell.angle_gamma   90.00
#
_symmetry.space_group_name_H-M   'P 1'
#
loop_
_entity.id
_entity.type
_entity.pdbx_description
1 polymer ?
#
loop_
_entity_poly.entity_id
_entity_poly.type
_entity_poly.pdbx_seq_one_letter_code
_entity_poly.pdbx_strand_id
1 'polypeptide(L)'
;MYLSPSKITLALCGLLLTAAQALASQAGWRQITIPGTTADAVPITAVLYYPTQAVARTIAMGPFTVNVSIQTAPEAKVKGLIVLSHGTGGSELGHSSLAEALAQNGYLVAALRHPGDNWQDRSLRQTSLARYATARPQQASRVIDALLQDPEWKGRIASDTKGPRVGAVGHSAGGYTVLALAGARPEPSRFDAHCNAERADDPIFCSTGNARLSVTNDAAAAPLIPPLTDTRVRAVVALAPMGALFTAASLAQIRIPVAVYEAQQDRFLVPRFHAEWVAVNVPGVEMHRVPNAWHFAFMDTPSMSIPSEDGDIAANPPGFDRRVFLGQLQRELPAFFDKAFN
;
A
#
# COMPACT_ATOMS: atom_id res chain seq x y z
N MET A 1 48.05 -11.91 -75.93
CA MET A 1 48.17 -10.99 -74.79
C MET A 1 46.82 -11.10 -74.04
N TYR A 2 46.75 -12.01 -73.05
CA TYR A 2 45.54 -12.28 -72.28
C TYR A 2 45.66 -11.69 -70.89
N LEU A 3 44.79 -10.78 -70.54
CA LEU A 3 44.67 -10.20 -69.17
C LEU A 3 43.71 -11.04 -68.32
N SER A 4 44.26 -11.51 -67.22
CA SER A 4 43.53 -12.27 -66.18
C SER A 4 42.68 -11.35 -65.28
N PRO A 5 41.42 -11.68 -64.91
CA PRO A 5 40.64 -10.88 -63.96
C PRO A 5 40.94 -11.23 -62.51
N SER A 6 41.30 -10.22 -61.72
CA SER A 6 41.49 -10.29 -60.29
C SER A 6 40.14 -10.58 -59.55
N LYS A 7 40.15 -11.61 -58.73
CA LYS A 7 39.04 -11.93 -57.80
C LYS A 7 39.15 -11.05 -56.54
N ILE A 8 38.20 -10.13 -56.37
CA ILE A 8 38.00 -9.39 -55.10
C ILE A 8 37.12 -10.24 -54.20
N THR A 9 37.70 -10.75 -53.13
CA THR A 9 36.95 -11.46 -52.08
C THR A 9 36.44 -10.45 -51.07
N LEU A 10 35.14 -10.16 -51.06
CA LEU A 10 34.48 -9.37 -50.00
C LEU A 10 34.30 -10.26 -48.76
N ALA A 11 35.04 -9.96 -47.70
CA ALA A 11 34.80 -10.54 -46.37
C ALA A 11 33.65 -9.80 -45.68
N LEU A 12 32.50 -10.45 -45.60
CA LEU A 12 31.36 -9.97 -44.81
C LEU A 12 31.61 -10.29 -43.33
N CYS A 13 32.10 -9.30 -42.54
CA CYS A 13 32.09 -9.38 -41.08
C CYS A 13 30.70 -9.20 -40.57
N GLY A 14 29.96 -10.29 -40.31
CA GLY A 14 28.69 -10.27 -39.64
C GLY A 14 28.89 -9.94 -38.15
N LEU A 15 28.55 -8.70 -37.73
CA LEU A 15 28.36 -8.35 -36.30
C LEU A 15 27.11 -9.09 -35.81
N LEU A 16 27.30 -10.17 -35.07
CA LEU A 16 26.27 -10.78 -34.25
C LEU A 16 26.02 -9.88 -33.04
N LEU A 17 25.03 -8.96 -33.14
CA LEU A 17 24.43 -8.27 -32.00
C LEU A 17 23.61 -9.30 -31.21
N THR A 18 24.24 -9.94 -30.23
CA THR A 18 23.49 -10.67 -29.19
C THR A 18 22.74 -9.65 -28.35
N ALA A 19 21.46 -9.43 -28.65
CA ALA A 19 20.55 -8.74 -27.75
C ALA A 19 20.47 -9.62 -26.49
N ALA A 20 21.18 -9.23 -25.42
CA ALA A 20 20.97 -9.80 -24.10
C ALA A 20 19.52 -9.49 -23.73
N GLN A 21 18.62 -10.48 -23.80
CA GLN A 21 17.29 -10.35 -23.23
C GLN A 21 17.48 -10.13 -21.74
N ALA A 22 17.19 -8.93 -21.26
CA ALA A 22 17.09 -8.65 -19.84
C ALA A 22 16.05 -9.61 -19.27
N LEU A 23 16.46 -10.54 -18.42
CA LEU A 23 15.53 -11.40 -17.69
C LEU A 23 14.63 -10.49 -16.87
N ALA A 24 13.32 -10.80 -16.87
CA ALA A 24 12.37 -10.07 -16.05
C ALA A 24 12.78 -10.18 -14.58
N SER A 25 12.76 -9.06 -13.86
CA SER A 25 13.10 -9.02 -12.44
C SER A 25 12.17 -9.93 -11.64
N GLN A 26 12.74 -10.61 -10.65
CA GLN A 26 12.00 -11.38 -9.65
C GLN A 26 11.82 -10.54 -8.39
N ALA A 27 10.94 -10.97 -7.48
CA ALA A 27 10.77 -10.32 -6.19
C ALA A 27 11.76 -10.91 -5.16
N GLY A 28 12.71 -10.12 -4.69
CA GLY A 28 13.50 -10.40 -3.49
C GLY A 28 12.67 -10.11 -2.25
N TRP A 29 12.96 -10.79 -1.14
CA TRP A 29 12.22 -10.67 0.11
C TRP A 29 13.16 -10.62 1.32
N ARG A 30 12.89 -9.67 2.24
CA ARG A 30 13.64 -9.56 3.50
C ARG A 30 12.77 -8.94 4.57
N GLN A 31 12.72 -9.55 5.75
CA GLN A 31 12.15 -8.89 6.92
C GLN A 31 13.20 -8.00 7.59
N ILE A 32 12.77 -6.81 7.99
CA ILE A 32 13.58 -5.85 8.75
C ILE A 32 12.84 -5.39 10.00
N THR A 33 13.60 -4.86 10.96
CA THR A 33 13.05 -4.18 12.14
C THR A 33 13.58 -2.75 12.16
N ILE A 34 12.67 -1.77 12.13
CA ILE A 34 12.99 -0.36 12.28
C ILE A 34 12.95 -0.03 13.77
N PRO A 35 14.05 0.44 14.34
CA PRO A 35 14.12 0.72 15.78
C PRO A 35 13.13 1.80 16.21
N GLY A 36 12.73 1.76 17.46
CA GLY A 36 11.98 2.84 18.10
C GLY A 36 12.76 4.15 18.11
N THR A 37 12.04 5.24 18.32
CA THR A 37 12.60 6.58 18.50
C THR A 37 12.28 7.09 19.90
N THR A 38 12.83 8.24 20.28
CA THR A 38 12.48 8.89 21.55
C THR A 38 11.00 9.28 21.62
N ALA A 39 10.40 9.59 20.49
CA ALA A 39 8.97 9.96 20.41
C ALA A 39 8.02 8.74 20.35
N ASP A 40 8.51 7.61 19.82
CA ASP A 40 7.76 6.35 19.75
C ASP A 40 8.74 5.18 19.86
N ALA A 41 8.86 4.65 21.09
CA ALA A 41 9.83 3.61 21.42
C ALA A 41 9.53 2.24 20.81
N VAL A 42 8.33 2.04 20.24
CA VAL A 42 7.93 0.74 19.71
C VAL A 42 8.60 0.50 18.33
N PRO A 43 9.35 -0.62 18.16
CA PRO A 43 9.95 -0.96 16.88
C PRO A 43 8.87 -1.33 15.86
N ILE A 44 9.16 -1.11 14.57
CA ILE A 44 8.27 -1.49 13.47
C ILE A 44 8.88 -2.66 12.71
N THR A 45 8.16 -3.77 12.61
CA THR A 45 8.49 -4.84 11.66
C THR A 45 8.00 -4.44 10.28
N ALA A 46 8.85 -4.60 9.27
CA ALA A 46 8.48 -4.45 7.87
C ALA A 46 9.08 -5.57 7.03
N VAL A 47 8.38 -5.92 5.96
CA VAL A 47 8.89 -6.80 4.91
C VAL A 47 9.22 -5.95 3.70
N LEU A 48 10.44 -6.09 3.22
CA LEU A 48 10.89 -5.48 1.97
C LEU A 48 10.72 -6.48 0.83
N TYR A 49 10.05 -6.01 -0.24
CA TYR A 49 10.05 -6.66 -1.54
C TYR A 49 10.83 -5.76 -2.50
N TYR A 50 11.73 -6.33 -3.29
CA TYR A 50 12.63 -5.55 -4.13
C TYR A 50 13.02 -6.32 -5.40
N PRO A 51 13.36 -5.63 -6.50
CA PRO A 51 13.78 -6.31 -7.72
C PRO A 51 15.11 -7.04 -7.53
N THR A 52 15.15 -8.28 -8.00
CA THR A 52 16.35 -9.14 -7.98
C THR A 52 16.41 -10.03 -9.22
N GLN A 53 17.58 -10.48 -9.60
CA GLN A 53 17.79 -11.48 -10.65
C GLN A 53 17.81 -12.93 -10.11
N ALA A 54 17.71 -13.09 -8.79
CA ALA A 54 17.68 -14.41 -8.17
C ALA A 54 16.32 -15.10 -8.39
N VAL A 55 16.34 -16.40 -8.60
CA VAL A 55 15.14 -17.20 -8.89
C VAL A 55 14.20 -17.20 -7.68
N ALA A 56 12.96 -16.76 -7.88
CA ALA A 56 11.91 -16.82 -6.87
C ALA A 56 11.38 -18.25 -6.67
N ARG A 57 10.88 -18.52 -5.47
CA ARG A 57 10.25 -19.79 -5.10
C ARG A 57 8.95 -19.50 -4.36
N THR A 58 7.97 -20.36 -4.56
CA THR A 58 6.71 -20.32 -3.82
C THR A 58 6.90 -20.86 -2.41
N ILE A 59 6.56 -20.04 -1.41
CA ILE A 59 6.78 -20.32 0.02
C ILE A 59 5.50 -20.00 0.79
N ALA A 60 5.05 -20.90 1.66
CA ALA A 60 3.98 -20.61 2.60
C ALA A 60 4.51 -19.79 3.78
N MET A 61 3.88 -18.65 4.06
CA MET A 61 4.21 -17.77 5.19
C MET A 61 2.94 -17.48 6.00
N GLY A 62 2.72 -18.24 7.08
CA GLY A 62 1.48 -18.21 7.82
C GLY A 62 0.31 -18.61 6.91
N PRO A 63 -0.80 -17.83 6.88
CA PRO A 63 -1.94 -18.14 6.03
C PRO A 63 -1.75 -17.73 4.57
N PHE A 64 -0.63 -17.07 4.19
CA PHE A 64 -0.39 -16.56 2.85
C PHE A 64 0.71 -17.34 2.13
N THR A 65 0.67 -17.27 0.82
CA THR A 65 1.71 -17.84 -0.06
C THR A 65 2.39 -16.71 -0.79
N VAL A 66 3.72 -16.70 -0.80
CA VAL A 66 4.55 -15.70 -1.49
C VAL A 66 5.43 -16.39 -2.53
N ASN A 67 5.76 -15.68 -3.63
CA ASN A 67 6.67 -16.17 -4.66
C ASN A 67 7.90 -15.25 -4.74
N VAL A 68 8.92 -15.56 -3.93
CA VAL A 68 10.03 -14.65 -3.66
C VAL A 68 11.39 -15.34 -3.58
N SER A 69 12.45 -14.56 -3.72
CA SER A 69 13.84 -14.95 -3.42
C SER A 69 14.26 -14.36 -2.07
N ILE A 70 14.46 -15.22 -1.06
CA ILE A 70 14.75 -14.77 0.31
C ILE A 70 16.19 -14.29 0.44
N GLN A 71 16.41 -13.10 1.01
CA GLN A 71 17.70 -12.51 1.38
C GLN A 71 18.72 -12.45 0.23
N THR A 72 18.25 -12.28 -0.98
CA THR A 72 19.10 -12.12 -2.16
C THR A 72 19.53 -10.67 -2.36
N ALA A 73 20.55 -10.45 -3.18
CA ALA A 73 21.01 -9.11 -3.50
C ALA A 73 19.95 -8.36 -4.33
N PRO A 74 19.62 -7.10 -3.96
CA PRO A 74 18.76 -6.27 -4.77
C PRO A 74 19.47 -5.77 -6.03
N GLU A 75 18.71 -5.36 -7.03
CA GLU A 75 19.22 -4.64 -8.17
C GLU A 75 19.86 -3.30 -7.76
N ALA A 76 20.78 -2.80 -8.61
CA ALA A 76 21.58 -1.62 -8.30
C ALA A 76 20.72 -0.34 -8.14
N LYS A 77 19.56 -0.28 -8.81
CA LYS A 77 18.62 0.85 -8.76
C LYS A 77 17.19 0.34 -8.66
N VAL A 78 16.33 1.12 -8.00
CA VAL A 78 14.89 0.91 -7.97
C VAL A 78 14.18 2.19 -8.40
N LYS A 79 13.02 2.06 -9.05
CA LYS A 79 12.23 3.17 -9.59
C LYS A 79 11.70 4.14 -8.53
N GLY A 80 11.56 3.66 -7.29
CA GLY A 80 11.06 4.40 -6.14
C GLY A 80 10.80 3.49 -4.96
N LEU A 81 10.39 4.07 -3.85
CA LEU A 81 9.92 3.39 -2.63
C LEU A 81 8.39 3.43 -2.59
N ILE A 82 7.76 2.29 -2.39
CA ILE A 82 6.32 2.18 -2.13
C ILE A 82 6.11 1.64 -0.71
N VAL A 83 5.44 2.42 0.14
CA VAL A 83 5.01 1.94 1.47
C VAL A 83 3.65 1.27 1.32
N LEU A 84 3.50 0.04 1.85
CA LEU A 84 2.25 -0.70 1.81
C LEU A 84 1.68 -0.85 3.22
N SER A 85 0.50 -0.27 3.45
CA SER A 85 -0.20 -0.21 4.74
C SER A 85 -1.42 -1.12 4.73
N HIS A 86 -1.41 -2.17 5.56
CA HIS A 86 -2.51 -3.12 5.69
C HIS A 86 -3.75 -2.54 6.41
N GLY A 87 -4.88 -3.22 6.33
CA GLY A 87 -6.10 -2.89 7.06
C GLY A 87 -6.01 -3.13 8.57
N THR A 88 -7.04 -2.74 9.32
CA THR A 88 -7.12 -2.94 10.77
C THR A 88 -6.90 -4.40 11.16
N GLY A 89 -5.98 -4.65 12.09
CA GLY A 89 -5.67 -6.00 12.58
C GLY A 89 -5.02 -6.93 11.54
N GLY A 90 -4.55 -6.40 10.41
CA GLY A 90 -3.93 -7.16 9.33
C GLY A 90 -2.45 -7.49 9.56
N SER A 91 -1.74 -7.77 8.49
CA SER A 91 -0.31 -8.09 8.52
C SER A 91 0.42 -7.54 7.30
N GLU A 92 1.73 -7.52 7.37
CA GLU A 92 2.65 -7.20 6.30
C GLU A 92 2.61 -8.20 5.12
N LEU A 93 1.91 -9.32 5.30
CA LEU A 93 1.81 -10.38 4.28
C LEU A 93 0.47 -10.38 3.53
N GLY A 94 -0.54 -9.67 4.02
CA GLY A 94 -1.90 -9.76 3.46
C GLY A 94 -2.07 -9.22 2.03
N HIS A 95 -1.04 -8.57 1.48
CA HIS A 95 -1.00 -8.00 0.13
C HIS A 95 0.31 -8.34 -0.58
N SER A 96 0.87 -9.50 -0.28
CA SER A 96 2.18 -9.95 -0.80
C SER A 96 2.20 -9.97 -2.32
N SER A 97 1.15 -10.46 -2.97
CA SER A 97 1.09 -10.54 -4.43
C SER A 97 1.17 -9.17 -5.12
N LEU A 98 0.60 -8.12 -4.50
CA LEU A 98 0.73 -6.74 -5.00
C LEU A 98 2.15 -6.20 -4.76
N ALA A 99 2.75 -6.50 -3.61
CA ALA A 99 4.13 -6.12 -3.30
C ALA A 99 5.13 -6.81 -4.23
N GLU A 100 4.94 -8.10 -4.52
CA GLU A 100 5.72 -8.87 -5.49
C GLU A 100 5.64 -8.26 -6.89
N ALA A 101 4.43 -7.93 -7.36
CA ALA A 101 4.23 -7.33 -8.66
C ALA A 101 4.92 -5.95 -8.78
N LEU A 102 4.82 -5.10 -7.76
CA LEU A 102 5.53 -3.82 -7.71
C LEU A 102 7.05 -4.03 -7.72
N ALA A 103 7.58 -5.00 -6.96
CA ALA A 103 9.00 -5.32 -6.94
C ALA A 103 9.49 -5.83 -8.30
N GLN A 104 8.75 -6.74 -8.95
CA GLN A 104 9.05 -7.23 -10.29
C GLN A 104 9.02 -6.12 -11.35
N ASN A 105 8.27 -5.04 -11.09
CA ASN A 105 8.24 -3.84 -11.93
C ASN A 105 9.26 -2.77 -11.52
N GLY A 106 10.22 -3.10 -10.63
CA GLY A 106 11.38 -2.27 -10.32
C GLY A 106 11.23 -1.37 -9.10
N TYR A 107 10.19 -1.52 -8.27
CA TYR A 107 10.01 -0.75 -7.04
C TYR A 107 10.59 -1.47 -5.82
N LEU A 108 11.11 -0.70 -4.85
CA LEU A 108 11.27 -1.17 -3.48
C LEU A 108 9.93 -1.02 -2.77
N VAL A 109 9.38 -2.09 -2.23
CA VAL A 109 8.13 -2.06 -1.45
C VAL A 109 8.43 -2.37 0.00
N ALA A 110 7.93 -1.54 0.91
CA ALA A 110 7.99 -1.76 2.35
C ALA A 110 6.57 -2.02 2.89
N ALA A 111 6.22 -3.27 3.08
CA ALA A 111 4.98 -3.68 3.72
C ALA A 111 5.18 -3.70 5.24
N LEU A 112 4.59 -2.72 5.94
CA LEU A 112 4.81 -2.58 7.38
C LEU A 112 3.74 -3.33 8.18
N ARG A 113 4.13 -3.87 9.34
CA ARG A 113 3.24 -4.34 10.39
C ARG A 113 3.03 -3.19 11.38
N HIS A 114 1.83 -2.64 11.43
CA HIS A 114 1.52 -1.52 12.31
C HIS A 114 1.57 -1.93 13.79
N PRO A 115 2.52 -1.43 14.61
CA PRO A 115 2.49 -1.65 16.06
C PRO A 115 1.15 -1.22 16.66
N GLY A 116 0.58 -2.08 17.50
CA GLY A 116 -0.70 -1.85 18.16
C GLY A 116 -1.95 -2.07 17.30
N ASP A 117 -1.81 -2.27 15.97
CA ASP A 117 -2.96 -2.55 15.11
C ASP A 117 -2.63 -3.60 14.05
N ASN A 118 -2.30 -4.80 14.49
CA ASN A 118 -1.99 -5.94 13.65
C ASN A 118 -2.59 -7.23 14.22
N TRP A 119 -2.40 -8.36 13.57
CA TRP A 119 -2.96 -9.65 13.95
C TRP A 119 -2.49 -10.17 15.33
N GLN A 120 -1.31 -9.76 15.79
CA GLN A 120 -0.75 -10.15 17.10
C GLN A 120 -1.07 -9.15 18.20
N ASP A 121 -1.13 -7.86 17.86
CA ASP A 121 -1.29 -6.76 18.82
C ASP A 121 -2.37 -5.79 18.32
N ARG A 122 -3.43 -5.66 19.11
CA ARG A 122 -4.57 -4.78 18.83
C ARG A 122 -4.74 -3.68 19.89
N SER A 123 -3.66 -3.42 20.67
CA SER A 123 -3.68 -2.46 21.78
C SER A 123 -4.06 -1.04 21.36
N LEU A 124 -3.72 -0.63 20.13
CA LEU A 124 -4.09 0.68 19.58
C LEU A 124 -5.60 0.86 19.48
N ARG A 125 -6.38 -0.22 19.35
CA ARG A 125 -7.86 -0.17 19.36
C ARG A 125 -8.44 0.23 20.74
N GLN A 126 -7.66 0.10 21.81
CA GLN A 126 -8.05 0.46 23.17
C GLN A 126 -7.67 1.90 23.53
N THR A 127 -7.06 2.63 22.60
CA THR A 127 -6.67 4.03 22.79
C THR A 127 -7.74 4.99 22.24
N SER A 128 -7.58 6.29 22.47
CA SER A 128 -8.44 7.29 21.86
C SER A 128 -8.40 7.23 20.32
N LEU A 129 -9.49 7.65 19.67
CA LEU A 129 -9.57 7.74 18.22
C LEU A 129 -8.49 8.68 17.65
N ALA A 130 -8.17 9.77 18.36
CA ALA A 130 -7.07 10.67 17.99
C ALA A 130 -5.72 9.94 17.97
N ARG A 131 -5.42 9.12 18.97
CA ARG A 131 -4.18 8.32 19.02
C ARG A 131 -4.14 7.29 17.89
N TYR A 132 -5.25 6.59 17.64
CA TYR A 132 -5.36 5.66 16.51
C TYR A 132 -5.12 6.36 15.17
N ALA A 133 -5.76 7.51 14.97
CA ALA A 133 -5.69 8.27 13.74
C ALA A 133 -4.26 8.81 13.47
N THR A 134 -3.50 9.14 14.52
CA THR A 134 -2.13 9.67 14.36
C THR A 134 -1.07 8.58 14.24
N ALA A 135 -1.21 7.48 14.95
CA ALA A 135 -0.15 6.47 15.07
C ALA A 135 0.21 5.83 13.72
N ARG A 136 -0.77 5.38 12.93
CA ARG A 136 -0.51 4.67 11.68
C ARG A 136 0.22 5.52 10.62
N PRO A 137 -0.19 6.78 10.33
CA PRO A 137 0.58 7.63 9.41
C PRO A 137 1.99 7.93 9.93
N GLN A 138 2.18 8.17 11.24
CA GLN A 138 3.50 8.38 11.83
C GLN A 138 4.39 7.15 11.70
N GLN A 139 3.85 5.94 11.91
CA GLN A 139 4.58 4.69 11.70
C GLN A 139 5.02 4.53 10.24
N ALA A 140 4.15 4.85 9.28
CA ALA A 140 4.50 4.80 7.86
C ALA A 140 5.58 5.82 7.50
N SER A 141 5.52 7.05 8.02
CA SER A 141 6.58 8.05 7.83
C SER A 141 7.92 7.61 8.42
N ARG A 142 7.92 6.92 9.59
CA ARG A 142 9.15 6.33 10.17
C ARG A 142 9.78 5.27 9.27
N VAL A 143 8.96 4.47 8.57
CA VAL A 143 9.47 3.50 7.58
C VAL A 143 10.14 4.22 6.42
N ILE A 144 9.52 5.31 5.93
CA ILE A 144 10.11 6.15 4.88
C ILE A 144 11.44 6.76 5.35
N ASP A 145 11.49 7.32 6.58
CA ASP A 145 12.70 7.87 7.18
C ASP A 145 13.84 6.85 7.19
N ALA A 146 13.54 5.66 7.72
CA ALA A 146 14.53 4.60 7.86
C ALA A 146 15.11 4.17 6.51
N LEU A 147 14.26 3.94 5.49
CA LEU A 147 14.71 3.44 4.20
C LEU A 147 15.43 4.50 3.36
N LEU A 148 15.04 5.77 3.46
CA LEU A 148 15.74 6.86 2.77
C LEU A 148 17.10 7.19 3.39
N GLN A 149 17.34 6.78 4.66
CA GLN A 149 18.62 6.95 5.35
C GLN A 149 19.47 5.67 5.34
N ASP A 150 18.88 4.51 5.07
CA ASP A 150 19.55 3.22 5.07
C ASP A 150 20.70 3.19 4.04
N PRO A 151 21.92 2.77 4.45
CA PRO A 151 23.09 2.74 3.57
C PRO A 151 22.91 1.91 2.30
N GLU A 152 22.14 0.81 2.37
CA GLU A 152 21.86 -0.04 1.20
C GLU A 152 20.87 0.61 0.24
N TRP A 153 19.82 1.29 0.75
CA TRP A 153 18.70 1.79 -0.07
C TRP A 153 18.84 3.24 -0.51
N LYS A 154 19.46 4.08 0.31
CA LYS A 154 19.63 5.52 0.07
C LYS A 154 20.14 5.86 -1.34
N GLY A 155 21.10 5.09 -1.87
CA GLY A 155 21.67 5.30 -3.19
C GLY A 155 20.96 4.55 -4.32
N ARG A 156 19.99 3.66 -4.01
CA ARG A 156 19.26 2.84 -4.98
C ARG A 156 17.92 3.45 -5.35
N ILE A 157 17.23 4.10 -4.41
CA ILE A 157 15.92 4.72 -4.62
C ILE A 157 16.06 5.90 -5.58
N ALA A 158 15.31 5.88 -6.68
CA ALA A 158 15.34 6.95 -7.67
C ALA A 158 14.84 8.27 -7.06
N SER A 159 15.49 9.35 -7.48
CA SER A 159 15.17 10.72 -7.11
C SER A 159 15.20 11.61 -8.34
N ASP A 160 14.48 12.72 -8.31
CA ASP A 160 14.49 13.78 -9.32
C ASP A 160 14.53 15.16 -8.65
N THR A 161 14.25 16.23 -9.37
CA THR A 161 14.25 17.61 -8.84
C THR A 161 13.25 17.84 -7.71
N LYS A 162 12.23 16.97 -7.57
CA LYS A 162 11.24 17.02 -6.49
C LYS A 162 11.64 16.16 -5.28
N GLY A 163 12.81 15.49 -5.32
CA GLY A 163 13.31 14.62 -4.28
C GLY A 163 13.11 13.11 -4.58
N PRO A 164 13.16 12.24 -3.56
CA PRO A 164 13.01 10.79 -3.74
C PRO A 164 11.60 10.45 -4.25
N ARG A 165 11.51 9.43 -5.09
CA ARG A 165 10.23 8.91 -5.59
C ARG A 165 9.62 7.99 -4.56
N VAL A 166 8.68 8.52 -3.78
CA VAL A 166 7.98 7.78 -2.73
C VAL A 166 6.49 7.76 -3.04
N GLY A 167 5.90 6.57 -3.02
CA GLY A 167 4.46 6.35 -3.10
C GLY A 167 3.95 5.53 -1.93
N ALA A 168 2.63 5.42 -1.81
CA ALA A 168 2.04 4.56 -0.80
C ALA A 168 0.77 3.85 -1.33
N VAL A 169 0.58 2.62 -0.89
CA VAL A 169 -0.63 1.81 -1.13
C VAL A 169 -1.22 1.45 0.22
N GLY A 170 -2.54 1.57 0.37
CA GLY A 170 -3.18 1.20 1.63
C GLY A 170 -4.57 0.61 1.44
N HIS A 171 -4.87 -0.43 2.22
CA HIS A 171 -6.18 -1.08 2.23
C HIS A 171 -6.94 -0.74 3.52
N SER A 172 -8.23 -0.41 3.43
CA SER A 172 -9.09 -0.18 4.60
C SER A 172 -8.55 0.93 5.50
N ALA A 173 -8.19 0.66 6.76
CA ALA A 173 -7.45 1.58 7.64
C ALA A 173 -6.08 1.97 7.07
N GLY A 174 -5.47 1.14 6.22
CA GLY A 174 -4.29 1.51 5.44
C GLY A 174 -4.61 2.54 4.37
N GLY A 175 -5.79 2.46 3.73
CA GLY A 175 -6.30 3.48 2.82
C GLY A 175 -6.46 4.84 3.50
N TYR A 176 -7.01 4.84 4.73
CA TYR A 176 -6.99 6.02 5.60
C TYR A 176 -5.56 6.54 5.82
N THR A 177 -4.63 5.64 6.18
CA THR A 177 -3.24 5.98 6.44
C THR A 177 -2.59 6.73 5.28
N VAL A 178 -2.73 6.22 4.04
CA VAL A 178 -2.09 6.83 2.87
C VAL A 178 -2.76 8.15 2.46
N LEU A 179 -4.07 8.30 2.67
CA LEU A 179 -4.77 9.58 2.45
C LEU A 179 -4.31 10.64 3.45
N ALA A 180 -4.06 10.26 4.71
CA ALA A 180 -3.50 11.17 5.71
C ALA A 180 -2.07 11.60 5.34
N LEU A 181 -1.21 10.68 4.86
CA LEU A 181 0.10 11.01 4.32
C LEU A 181 0.03 11.94 3.11
N ALA A 182 -1.01 11.82 2.28
CA ALA A 182 -1.26 12.69 1.13
C ALA A 182 -1.75 14.10 1.50
N GLY A 183 -2.10 14.34 2.76
CA GLY A 183 -2.50 15.66 3.25
C GLY A 183 -3.92 15.76 3.79
N ALA A 184 -4.72 14.70 3.74
CA ALA A 184 -6.03 14.69 4.38
C ALA A 184 -5.88 14.74 5.91
N ARG A 185 -6.67 15.59 6.57
CA ARG A 185 -6.68 15.74 8.03
C ARG A 185 -7.91 15.04 8.60
N PRO A 186 -7.72 14.03 9.44
CA PRO A 186 -8.85 13.39 10.11
C PRO A 186 -9.39 14.27 11.24
N GLU A 187 -10.70 14.21 11.44
CA GLU A 187 -11.40 14.83 12.54
C GLU A 187 -12.10 13.73 13.38
N PRO A 188 -11.58 13.39 14.57
CA PRO A 188 -12.17 12.34 15.41
C PRO A 188 -13.66 12.54 15.73
N SER A 189 -14.10 13.80 15.91
CA SER A 189 -15.50 14.15 16.18
C SER A 189 -16.46 13.71 15.06
N ARG A 190 -15.95 13.53 13.83
CA ARG A 190 -16.77 13.00 12.71
C ARG A 190 -17.22 11.57 12.93
N PHE A 191 -16.44 10.77 13.67
CA PHE A 191 -16.86 9.40 13.99
C PHE A 191 -18.19 9.39 14.75
N ASP A 192 -18.29 10.18 15.81
CA ASP A 192 -19.50 10.25 16.61
C ASP A 192 -20.67 10.85 15.83
N ALA A 193 -20.42 11.94 15.08
CA ALA A 193 -21.43 12.58 14.24
C ALA A 193 -21.96 11.61 13.18
N HIS A 194 -21.07 10.90 12.48
CA HIS A 194 -21.43 9.90 11.49
C HIS A 194 -22.21 8.74 12.10
N CYS A 195 -21.72 8.17 13.19
CA CYS A 195 -22.36 6.99 13.79
C CYS A 195 -23.64 7.30 14.56
N ASN A 196 -23.87 8.54 14.95
CA ASN A 196 -25.16 8.98 15.47
C ASN A 196 -26.21 9.09 14.36
N ALA A 197 -25.82 9.51 13.16
CA ALA A 197 -26.71 9.67 12.02
C ALA A 197 -26.90 8.38 11.20
N GLU A 198 -25.83 7.62 10.96
CA GLU A 198 -25.75 6.60 9.91
C GLU A 198 -25.49 5.17 10.45
N ARG A 199 -25.62 4.92 11.76
CA ARG A 199 -25.32 3.61 12.38
C ARG A 199 -26.05 2.43 11.74
N ALA A 200 -27.29 2.64 11.30
CA ALA A 200 -28.10 1.61 10.66
C ALA A 200 -27.57 1.25 9.26
N ASP A 201 -26.96 2.22 8.59
CA ASP A 201 -26.50 2.13 7.21
C ASP A 201 -24.99 1.83 7.10
N ASP A 202 -24.23 2.04 8.20
CA ASP A 202 -22.79 1.74 8.28
C ASP A 202 -22.46 1.02 9.62
N PRO A 203 -23.09 -0.14 9.87
CA PRO A 203 -23.11 -0.76 11.20
C PRO A 203 -21.75 -1.31 11.62
N ILE A 204 -20.97 -1.88 10.70
CA ILE A 204 -19.66 -2.49 11.04
C ILE A 204 -18.65 -1.39 11.39
N PHE A 205 -18.54 -0.35 10.58
CA PHE A 205 -17.68 0.79 10.89
C PHE A 205 -18.05 1.40 12.25
N CYS A 206 -19.31 1.63 12.51
CA CYS A 206 -19.78 2.21 13.76
C CYS A 206 -19.64 1.29 14.98
N SER A 207 -19.57 -0.02 14.79
CA SER A 207 -19.29 -0.97 15.87
C SER A 207 -17.83 -0.91 16.33
N THR A 208 -16.89 -0.58 15.43
CA THR A 208 -15.45 -0.51 15.75
C THR A 208 -15.09 0.56 16.77
N GLY A 209 -15.92 1.59 16.91
CA GLY A 209 -15.73 2.69 17.86
C GLY A 209 -16.21 2.39 19.28
N ASN A 210 -17.10 1.40 19.48
CA ASN A 210 -17.69 1.15 20.79
C ASN A 210 -16.64 0.80 21.88
N ALA A 211 -15.54 0.13 21.51
CA ALA A 211 -14.45 -0.14 22.44
C ALA A 211 -13.59 1.09 22.76
N ARG A 212 -13.62 2.12 21.91
CA ARG A 212 -12.80 3.34 22.05
C ARG A 212 -13.53 4.44 22.83
N LEU A 213 -14.87 4.51 22.75
CA LEU A 213 -15.68 5.53 23.43
C LEU A 213 -15.75 5.33 24.95
N SER A 214 -15.45 4.12 25.45
CA SER A 214 -15.44 3.84 26.88
C SER A 214 -14.20 4.40 27.64
N VAL A 215 -13.19 4.92 26.93
CA VAL A 215 -11.91 5.33 27.52
C VAL A 215 -11.81 6.85 27.75
N THR A 216 -12.68 7.68 27.17
CA THR A 216 -12.60 9.14 27.31
C THR A 216 -13.94 9.79 27.53
N ASN A 217 -14.39 9.85 28.81
CA ASN A 217 -15.48 10.73 29.21
C ASN A 217 -15.04 12.21 29.42
N ASP A 218 -13.80 12.57 29.07
CA ASP A 218 -13.36 13.96 29.09
C ASP A 218 -13.64 14.63 27.74
N ALA A 219 -14.84 15.22 27.65
CA ALA A 219 -15.23 16.13 26.57
C ALA A 219 -14.43 17.46 26.57
N ALA A 220 -13.44 17.60 27.43
CA ALA A 220 -12.56 18.76 27.48
C ALA A 220 -11.46 18.61 26.41
N ALA A 221 -11.64 19.27 25.27
CA ALA A 221 -10.69 19.47 24.18
C ALA A 221 -10.10 18.17 23.62
N ALA A 222 -10.76 17.59 22.61
CA ALA A 222 -10.13 16.56 21.78
C ALA A 222 -8.75 17.06 21.32
N PRO A 223 -7.66 16.33 21.59
CA PRO A 223 -6.32 16.81 21.24
C PRO A 223 -6.27 17.09 19.74
N LEU A 224 -5.74 18.27 19.38
CA LEU A 224 -5.54 18.64 17.98
C LEU A 224 -4.61 17.59 17.33
N ILE A 225 -5.12 16.94 16.29
CA ILE A 225 -4.29 16.03 15.49
C ILE A 225 -3.23 16.87 14.76
N PRO A 226 -1.94 16.59 14.96
CA PRO A 226 -0.88 17.28 14.23
C PRO A 226 -1.01 17.03 12.72
N PRO A 227 -0.39 17.83 11.86
CA PRO A 227 -0.29 17.52 10.44
C PRO A 227 0.35 16.14 10.25
N LEU A 228 -0.31 15.29 9.48
CA LEU A 228 0.13 13.92 9.20
C LEU A 228 0.71 13.78 7.78
N THR A 229 0.69 14.88 7.03
CA THR A 229 1.21 14.94 5.66
C THR A 229 2.71 14.61 5.65
N ASP A 230 3.09 13.65 4.82
CA ASP A 230 4.48 13.41 4.50
C ASP A 230 4.78 13.94 3.09
N THR A 231 5.47 15.08 3.01
CA THR A 231 5.72 15.78 1.75
C THR A 231 6.62 15.00 0.77
N ARG A 232 7.25 13.92 1.22
CA ARG A 232 8.01 13.01 0.35
C ARG A 232 7.09 12.07 -0.44
N VAL A 233 5.87 11.80 0.07
CA VAL A 233 4.88 10.98 -0.62
C VAL A 233 4.32 11.76 -1.81
N ARG A 234 4.46 11.20 -3.00
CA ARG A 234 4.15 11.87 -4.28
C ARG A 234 2.97 11.27 -5.03
N ALA A 235 2.51 10.10 -4.63
CA ALA A 235 1.32 9.43 -5.18
C ALA A 235 0.80 8.38 -4.20
N VAL A 236 -0.51 8.17 -4.15
CA VAL A 236 -1.12 7.17 -3.27
C VAL A 236 -2.21 6.38 -3.97
N VAL A 237 -2.32 5.11 -3.59
CA VAL A 237 -3.42 4.22 -3.97
C VAL A 237 -4.17 3.81 -2.71
N ALA A 238 -5.47 4.07 -2.67
CA ALA A 238 -6.35 3.75 -1.56
C ALA A 238 -7.35 2.66 -1.98
N LEU A 239 -7.20 1.47 -1.40
CA LEU A 239 -8.01 0.28 -1.67
C LEU A 239 -9.09 0.16 -0.60
N ALA A 240 -10.37 0.25 -0.95
CA ALA A 240 -11.50 0.29 -0.03
C ALA A 240 -11.20 1.13 1.24
N PRO A 241 -10.83 2.42 1.09
CA PRO A 241 -10.30 3.24 2.19
C PRO A 241 -11.34 3.55 3.25
N MET A 242 -10.94 3.61 4.51
CA MET A 242 -11.73 4.22 5.58
C MET A 242 -11.72 5.75 5.40
N GLY A 243 -12.82 6.31 4.88
CA GLY A 243 -12.93 7.72 4.47
C GLY A 243 -13.73 8.61 5.40
N ALA A 244 -14.68 8.06 6.20
CA ALA A 244 -15.66 8.84 6.98
C ALA A 244 -15.04 9.82 8.01
N LEU A 245 -13.78 9.60 8.42
CA LEU A 245 -13.08 10.50 9.35
C LEU A 245 -12.57 11.79 8.70
N PHE A 246 -12.57 11.90 7.37
CA PHE A 246 -12.10 13.08 6.66
C PHE A 246 -13.26 14.01 6.29
N THR A 247 -13.06 15.32 6.45
CA THR A 247 -13.98 16.31 5.90
C THR A 247 -13.77 16.51 4.41
N ALA A 248 -14.79 16.98 3.69
CA ALA A 248 -14.69 17.38 2.29
C ALA A 248 -13.57 18.43 2.08
N ALA A 249 -13.52 19.45 2.95
CA ALA A 249 -12.50 20.49 2.90
C ALA A 249 -11.08 19.93 3.08
N SER A 250 -10.90 18.91 3.93
CA SER A 250 -9.63 18.25 4.17
C SER A 250 -9.18 17.42 2.96
N LEU A 251 -10.08 16.61 2.40
CA LEU A 251 -9.81 15.82 1.19
C LEU A 251 -9.46 16.72 -0.01
N ALA A 252 -10.15 17.86 -0.13
CA ALA A 252 -9.91 18.85 -1.17
C ALA A 252 -8.52 19.53 -1.07
N GLN A 253 -7.76 19.32 0.01
CA GLN A 253 -6.37 19.82 0.13
C GLN A 253 -5.33 18.90 -0.50
N ILE A 254 -5.66 17.67 -0.83
CA ILE A 254 -4.73 16.74 -1.47
C ILE A 254 -4.34 17.27 -2.86
N ARG A 255 -3.04 17.30 -3.17
CA ARG A 255 -2.48 17.86 -4.42
C ARG A 255 -1.65 16.86 -5.24
N ILE A 256 -1.46 15.67 -4.71
CA ILE A 256 -0.72 14.60 -5.38
C ILE A 256 -1.69 13.64 -6.08
N PRO A 257 -1.26 12.87 -7.09
CA PRO A 257 -2.07 11.83 -7.71
C PRO A 257 -2.62 10.83 -6.70
N VAL A 258 -3.92 10.56 -6.79
CA VAL A 258 -4.63 9.58 -5.97
C VAL A 258 -5.43 8.64 -6.86
N ALA A 259 -5.29 7.33 -6.66
CA ALA A 259 -6.22 6.34 -7.16
C ALA A 259 -7.03 5.75 -6.02
N VAL A 260 -8.34 5.63 -6.18
CA VAL A 260 -9.25 5.01 -5.22
C VAL A 260 -9.90 3.79 -5.86
N TYR A 261 -9.79 2.65 -5.21
CA TYR A 261 -10.50 1.43 -5.60
C TYR A 261 -11.63 1.16 -4.61
N GLU A 262 -12.86 1.13 -5.14
CA GLU A 262 -14.08 0.86 -4.39
C GLU A 262 -14.51 -0.60 -4.57
N ALA A 263 -14.73 -1.31 -3.48
CA ALA A 263 -15.47 -2.56 -3.51
C ALA A 263 -16.96 -2.25 -3.49
N GLN A 264 -17.67 -2.46 -4.61
CA GLN A 264 -19.05 -1.99 -4.74
C GLN A 264 -20.05 -2.66 -3.77
N GLN A 265 -19.71 -3.84 -3.26
CA GLN A 265 -20.53 -4.56 -2.26
C GLN A 265 -19.83 -4.60 -0.89
N ASP A 266 -19.03 -3.57 -0.59
CA ASP A 266 -18.39 -3.44 0.72
C ASP A 266 -19.43 -3.22 1.81
N ARG A 267 -19.47 -4.14 2.78
CA ARG A 267 -20.35 -4.05 3.96
C ARG A 267 -19.58 -3.66 5.20
N PHE A 268 -18.22 -3.73 5.13
CA PHE A 268 -17.36 -3.34 6.22
C PHE A 268 -17.19 -1.81 6.26
N LEU A 269 -16.97 -1.21 5.09
CA LEU A 269 -16.86 0.24 4.87
C LEU A 269 -17.79 0.62 3.71
N VAL A 270 -19.03 0.92 4.03
CA VAL A 270 -20.09 1.18 3.02
C VAL A 270 -19.64 2.28 2.04
N PRO A 271 -19.59 2.03 0.72
CA PRO A 271 -18.91 2.88 -0.26
C PRO A 271 -19.29 4.35 -0.21
N ARG A 272 -20.57 4.67 -0.08
CA ARG A 272 -21.08 6.06 -0.06
C ARG A 272 -20.47 6.92 1.06
N PHE A 273 -20.06 6.30 2.18
CA PHE A 273 -19.48 7.00 3.32
C PHE A 273 -17.95 6.97 3.31
N HIS A 274 -17.36 6.12 2.49
CA HIS A 274 -15.95 5.81 2.53
C HIS A 274 -15.26 6.04 1.17
N ALA A 275 -15.25 5.07 0.26
CA ALA A 275 -14.53 5.20 -1.01
C ALA A 275 -15.13 6.28 -1.92
N GLU A 276 -16.46 6.33 -2.07
CA GLU A 276 -17.17 7.37 -2.85
C GLU A 276 -17.00 8.74 -2.22
N TRP A 277 -17.12 8.83 -0.88
CA TRP A 277 -16.89 10.08 -0.16
C TRP A 277 -15.49 10.64 -0.44
N VAL A 278 -14.47 9.80 -0.41
CA VAL A 278 -13.10 10.20 -0.75
C VAL A 278 -13.05 10.65 -2.22
N ALA A 279 -13.61 9.86 -3.13
CA ALA A 279 -13.51 10.11 -4.55
C ALA A 279 -14.19 11.43 -4.98
N VAL A 280 -15.35 11.76 -4.42
CA VAL A 280 -16.06 13.01 -4.79
C VAL A 280 -15.37 14.26 -4.22
N ASN A 281 -14.51 14.13 -3.22
CA ASN A 281 -13.89 15.26 -2.54
C ASN A 281 -12.38 15.42 -2.81
N VAL A 282 -11.71 14.43 -3.42
CA VAL A 282 -10.30 14.55 -3.82
C VAL A 282 -10.21 15.04 -5.26
N PRO A 283 -9.57 16.20 -5.51
CA PRO A 283 -9.45 16.73 -6.87
C PRO A 283 -8.64 15.82 -7.78
N GLY A 284 -9.15 15.51 -8.97
CA GLY A 284 -8.43 14.74 -9.99
C GLY A 284 -8.17 13.27 -9.64
N VAL A 285 -8.94 12.70 -8.71
CA VAL A 285 -8.83 11.30 -8.31
C VAL A 285 -9.10 10.35 -9.49
N GLU A 286 -8.32 9.29 -9.60
CA GLU A 286 -8.63 8.15 -10.48
C GLU A 286 -9.53 7.16 -9.70
N MET A 287 -10.83 7.11 -10.04
CA MET A 287 -11.80 6.25 -9.36
C MET A 287 -12.02 4.94 -10.13
N HIS A 288 -11.76 3.82 -9.45
CA HIS A 288 -11.97 2.47 -9.97
C HIS A 288 -13.05 1.76 -9.16
N ARG A 289 -14.19 1.47 -9.79
CA ARG A 289 -15.27 0.69 -9.17
C ARG A 289 -15.10 -0.78 -9.50
N VAL A 290 -15.02 -1.63 -8.47
CA VAL A 290 -14.85 -3.07 -8.60
C VAL A 290 -16.19 -3.75 -8.39
N PRO A 291 -16.87 -4.19 -9.48
CA PRO A 291 -18.18 -4.81 -9.38
C PRO A 291 -18.15 -6.10 -8.56
N ASN A 292 -19.21 -6.32 -7.79
CA ASN A 292 -19.38 -7.53 -6.95
C ASN A 292 -18.27 -7.77 -5.92
N ALA A 293 -17.36 -6.83 -5.68
CA ALA A 293 -16.29 -6.99 -4.70
C ALA A 293 -16.78 -6.72 -3.28
N TRP A 294 -16.34 -7.56 -2.33
CA TRP A 294 -16.41 -7.31 -0.90
C TRP A 294 -15.14 -6.63 -0.40
N HIS A 295 -15.15 -6.19 0.86
CA HIS A 295 -14.05 -5.46 1.50
C HIS A 295 -12.68 -6.10 1.32
N PHE A 296 -12.59 -7.41 1.47
CA PHE A 296 -11.33 -8.17 1.42
C PHE A 296 -10.89 -8.61 0.02
N ALA A 297 -11.55 -8.12 -1.04
CA ALA A 297 -11.20 -8.42 -2.43
C ALA A 297 -9.77 -8.01 -2.80
N PHE A 298 -9.21 -7.03 -2.09
CA PHE A 298 -7.87 -6.46 -2.32
C PHE A 298 -6.75 -7.21 -1.59
N MET A 299 -7.08 -8.20 -0.77
CA MET A 299 -6.12 -9.03 -0.04
C MET A 299 -5.84 -10.33 -0.79
N ASP A 300 -4.63 -10.86 -0.60
CA ASP A 300 -4.35 -12.23 -0.98
C ASP A 300 -5.28 -13.19 -0.24
N THR A 301 -5.74 -14.23 -0.94
CA THR A 301 -6.62 -15.21 -0.33
C THR A 301 -5.83 -16.05 0.66
N PRO A 302 -6.18 -16.04 1.96
CA PRO A 302 -5.51 -16.89 2.93
C PRO A 302 -5.83 -18.36 2.66
N SER A 303 -4.90 -19.27 2.99
CA SER A 303 -5.01 -20.70 2.82
C SER A 303 -5.96 -21.38 3.83
N MET A 304 -6.49 -20.61 4.78
CA MET A 304 -7.42 -21.04 5.82
C MET A 304 -8.50 -19.99 6.04
N SER A 305 -9.64 -20.40 6.57
CA SER A 305 -10.69 -19.47 6.99
C SER A 305 -10.20 -18.54 8.10
N ILE A 306 -10.45 -17.24 7.92
CA ILE A 306 -10.17 -16.21 8.93
C ILE A 306 -11.47 -15.43 9.16
N PRO A 307 -12.16 -15.65 10.28
CA PRO A 307 -13.42 -14.97 10.58
C PRO A 307 -13.21 -13.45 10.76
N SER A 308 -14.15 -12.67 10.24
CA SER A 308 -14.27 -11.23 10.46
C SER A 308 -15.72 -10.84 10.70
N GLU A 309 -15.96 -9.58 11.04
CA GLU A 309 -17.29 -9.02 11.24
C GLU A 309 -18.15 -9.06 9.96
N ASP A 310 -17.53 -9.11 8.78
CA ASP A 310 -18.20 -9.18 7.47
C ASP A 310 -18.21 -10.62 6.88
N GLY A 311 -17.81 -11.61 7.66
CA GLY A 311 -17.71 -13.00 7.24
C GLY A 311 -16.27 -13.50 7.15
N ASP A 312 -16.02 -14.51 6.31
CA ASP A 312 -14.70 -15.09 6.14
C ASP A 312 -13.85 -14.27 5.15
N ILE A 313 -12.67 -13.84 5.60
CA ILE A 313 -11.70 -13.12 4.73
C ILE A 313 -11.29 -13.95 3.50
N ALA A 314 -11.27 -15.28 3.61
CA ALA A 314 -10.97 -16.19 2.51
C ALA A 314 -12.11 -16.29 1.47
N ALA A 315 -13.34 -15.93 1.84
CA ALA A 315 -14.50 -16.04 0.96
C ALA A 315 -14.55 -14.91 -0.09
N ASN A 316 -15.24 -15.20 -1.17
CA ASN A 316 -15.59 -14.24 -2.20
C ASN A 316 -17.11 -14.20 -2.40
N PRO A 317 -17.68 -13.06 -2.83
CA PRO A 317 -19.08 -13.03 -3.24
C PRO A 317 -19.30 -13.92 -4.48
N PRO A 318 -20.54 -14.39 -4.69
CA PRO A 318 -20.88 -15.13 -5.90
C PRO A 318 -20.53 -14.35 -7.18
N GLY A 319 -19.84 -15.01 -8.11
CA GLY A 319 -19.45 -14.40 -9.39
C GLY A 319 -18.22 -13.49 -9.34
N PHE A 320 -17.55 -13.34 -8.20
CA PHE A 320 -16.30 -12.59 -8.08
C PHE A 320 -15.08 -13.53 -8.04
N ASP A 321 -14.18 -13.40 -8.99
CA ASP A 321 -12.88 -14.08 -9.00
C ASP A 321 -11.78 -13.14 -8.50
N ARG A 322 -11.43 -13.26 -7.20
CA ARG A 322 -10.38 -12.46 -6.56
C ARG A 322 -9.03 -12.63 -7.24
N ARG A 323 -8.70 -13.82 -7.71
CA ARG A 323 -7.42 -14.09 -8.36
C ARG A 323 -7.30 -13.34 -9.68
N VAL A 324 -8.36 -13.34 -10.49
CA VAL A 324 -8.41 -12.58 -11.74
C VAL A 324 -8.30 -11.08 -11.46
N PHE A 325 -9.05 -10.59 -10.48
CA PHE A 325 -9.03 -9.19 -10.09
C PHE A 325 -7.65 -8.76 -9.54
N LEU A 326 -7.04 -9.53 -8.64
CA LEU A 326 -5.69 -9.22 -8.16
C LEU A 326 -4.67 -9.23 -9.29
N GLY A 327 -4.78 -10.13 -10.27
CA GLY A 327 -3.94 -10.12 -11.48
C GLY A 327 -4.11 -8.86 -12.33
N GLN A 328 -5.30 -8.25 -12.35
CA GLN A 328 -5.51 -6.93 -12.96
C GLN A 328 -4.82 -5.83 -12.13
N LEU A 329 -5.06 -5.80 -10.82
CA LEU A 329 -4.51 -4.80 -9.91
C LEU A 329 -2.96 -4.83 -9.88
N GLN A 330 -2.36 -6.01 -10.00
CA GLN A 330 -0.90 -6.20 -10.13
C GLN A 330 -0.30 -5.52 -11.37
N ARG A 331 -1.07 -5.29 -12.43
CA ARG A 331 -0.66 -4.53 -13.61
C ARG A 331 -0.95 -3.04 -13.47
N GLU A 332 -2.07 -2.70 -12.88
CA GLU A 332 -2.54 -1.30 -12.77
C GLU A 332 -1.69 -0.49 -11.77
N LEU A 333 -1.32 -1.08 -10.62
CA LEU A 333 -0.57 -0.35 -9.60
C LEU A 333 0.82 0.12 -10.08
N PRO A 334 1.67 -0.76 -10.69
CA PRO A 334 2.95 -0.29 -11.24
C PRO A 334 2.77 0.80 -12.30
N ALA A 335 1.77 0.65 -13.19
CA ALA A 335 1.48 1.63 -14.24
C ALA A 335 1.05 2.99 -13.67
N PHE A 336 0.24 3.00 -12.60
CA PHE A 336 -0.14 4.22 -11.90
C PHE A 336 1.09 4.93 -11.33
N PHE A 337 1.99 4.23 -10.64
CA PHE A 337 3.19 4.84 -10.08
C PHE A 337 4.19 5.26 -11.16
N ASP A 338 4.36 4.48 -12.23
CA ASP A 338 5.20 4.87 -13.37
C ASP A 338 4.70 6.20 -13.97
N LYS A 339 3.39 6.38 -14.15
CA LYS A 339 2.76 7.62 -14.61
C LYS A 339 2.94 8.78 -13.61
N ALA A 340 2.73 8.52 -12.33
CA ALA A 340 2.75 9.55 -11.29
C ALA A 340 4.16 10.09 -10.99
N PHE A 341 5.22 9.32 -11.26
CA PHE A 341 6.61 9.71 -11.02
C PHE A 341 7.32 10.28 -12.25
N ASN A 342 6.70 10.26 -13.42
CA ASN A 342 7.19 10.90 -14.63
C ASN A 342 6.66 12.35 -14.75
#